data_1976f014e7de60575d2695b596bb893a
#
_entry.id   1976f014e7de60575d2695b596bb893a
#
_cell.length_a   1.000
_cell.length_b   1.000
_cell.length_c   1.000
_cell.angle_alpha   90.00
_cell.angle_beta   90.00
_cell.angle_gamma   90.00
#
_symmetry.space_group_name_H-M   'P 1'
#
loop_
_entity.id
_entity.type
_entity.pdbx_description
1 polymer ?
#
loop_
_entity_poly.entity_id
_entity_poly.type
_entity_poly.pdbx_seq_one_letter_code
_entity_poly.pdbx_strand_id
1 'polypeptide(L)'
;MLPRMELLARLDRVQAHLLRDRLARHGIDAHLLNLHVQGAVGELPPEAALPQVWIADGRELERARAVLAAHEADARRTGPPGFCRGCGEENPAGFELCWHCGAALPERNG
;
A
#
# COMPACT_ATOMS: atom_id res chain seq x y z
N MET A 1 8.53 -21.84 19.19
CA MET A 1 9.12 -20.54 18.91
C MET A 1 8.06 -19.61 18.36
N LEU A 2 7.92 -18.41 18.93
CA LEU A 2 6.93 -17.47 18.48
C LEU A 2 7.36 -16.86 17.14
N PRO A 3 6.42 -16.70 16.18
CA PRO A 3 6.76 -16.03 14.93
C PRO A 3 7.11 -14.58 15.17
N ARG A 4 8.02 -14.07 14.37
CA ARG A 4 8.43 -12.68 14.44
C ARG A 4 7.79 -11.88 13.32
N MET A 5 7.45 -10.64 13.61
CA MET A 5 7.07 -9.69 12.58
C MET A 5 8.29 -9.34 11.75
N GLU A 6 8.10 -9.27 10.45
CA GLU A 6 9.15 -8.88 9.51
C GLU A 6 8.66 -7.76 8.61
N LEU A 7 9.52 -6.78 8.38
CA LEU A 7 9.20 -5.69 7.46
C LEU A 7 9.23 -6.22 6.03
N LEU A 8 8.13 -6.02 5.30
CA LEU A 8 8.05 -6.43 3.91
C LEU A 8 8.41 -5.28 2.97
N ALA A 9 7.83 -4.11 3.19
CA ALA A 9 8.03 -3.00 2.27
C ALA A 9 7.67 -1.67 2.91
N ARG A 10 8.20 -0.59 2.33
CA ARG A 10 7.79 0.77 2.63
C ARG A 10 7.14 1.31 1.37
N LEU A 11 5.89 1.74 1.50
CA LEU A 11 5.09 2.19 0.37
C LEU A 11 4.31 3.44 0.76
N ASP A 12 3.81 4.17 -0.23
CA ASP A 12 2.88 5.25 0.06
C ASP A 12 1.60 4.67 0.69
N ARG A 13 0.79 5.54 1.27
CA ARG A 13 -0.37 5.11 2.05
C ARG A 13 -1.36 4.28 1.24
N VAL A 14 -1.62 4.69 0.01
CA VAL A 14 -2.56 3.96 -0.85
C VAL A 14 -2.04 2.58 -1.16
N GLN A 15 -0.79 2.49 -1.59
CA GLN A 15 -0.20 1.21 -1.97
C GLN A 15 -0.04 0.29 -0.76
N ALA A 16 0.25 0.86 0.42
CA ALA A 16 0.35 0.06 1.64
C ALA A 16 -0.97 -0.61 1.98
N HIS A 17 -2.08 0.14 1.91
CA HIS A 17 -3.40 -0.43 2.16
C HIS A 17 -3.78 -1.48 1.13
N LEU A 18 -3.52 -1.21 -0.15
CA LEU A 18 -3.84 -2.15 -1.21
C LEU A 18 -3.03 -3.43 -1.10
N LEU A 19 -1.75 -3.31 -0.76
CA LEU A 19 -0.90 -4.48 -0.58
C LEU A 19 -1.38 -5.30 0.62
N ARG A 20 -1.73 -4.65 1.73
CA ARG A 20 -2.26 -5.38 2.89
C ARG A 20 -3.51 -6.16 2.51
N ASP A 21 -4.42 -5.56 1.76
CA ASP A 21 -5.64 -6.25 1.33
C ASP A 21 -5.34 -7.43 0.42
N ARG A 22 -4.37 -7.26 -0.47
CA ARG A 22 -3.95 -8.34 -1.36
C ARG A 22 -3.33 -9.50 -0.55
N LEU A 23 -2.49 -9.17 0.43
CA LEU A 23 -1.89 -10.17 1.32
C LEU A 23 -2.97 -10.92 2.09
N ALA A 24 -3.98 -10.21 2.59
CA ALA A 24 -5.08 -10.85 3.33
C ALA A 24 -5.83 -11.85 2.46
N ARG A 25 -6.00 -11.55 1.18
CA ARG A 25 -6.65 -12.49 0.25
C ARG A 25 -5.83 -13.76 0.04
N HIS A 26 -4.53 -13.69 0.27
CA HIS A 26 -3.66 -14.86 0.21
C HIS A 26 -3.47 -15.53 1.57
N GLY A 27 -4.25 -15.12 2.58
CA GLY A 27 -4.17 -15.68 3.91
C GLY A 27 -2.95 -15.22 4.71
N ILE A 28 -2.35 -14.11 4.34
CA ILE A 28 -1.17 -13.57 5.01
C ILE A 28 -1.58 -12.34 5.83
N ASP A 29 -1.34 -12.41 7.15
CA ASP A 29 -1.61 -11.27 8.02
C ASP A 29 -0.51 -10.22 7.89
N ALA A 30 -0.92 -8.98 7.69
CA ALA A 30 0.00 -7.86 7.60
C ALA A 30 -0.48 -6.68 8.45
N HIS A 31 0.46 -5.90 8.94
CA HIS A 31 0.18 -4.72 9.74
C HIS A 31 0.79 -3.50 9.09
N LEU A 32 0.08 -2.37 9.16
CA LEU A 32 0.58 -1.11 8.63
C LEU A 32 1.06 -0.24 9.79
N LEU A 33 2.28 0.26 9.68
CA LEU A 33 2.87 1.15 10.67
C LEU A 33 3.26 2.46 9.99
N ASN A 34 3.44 3.51 10.78
CA ASN A 34 3.84 4.84 10.32
C ASN A 34 2.82 5.54 9.43
N LEU A 35 1.52 5.21 9.60
CA LEU A 35 0.48 5.84 8.77
C LEU A 35 0.28 7.32 9.09
N HIS A 36 0.66 7.76 10.28
CA HIS A 36 0.34 9.11 10.77
C HIS A 36 1.59 9.94 11.08
N VAL A 37 2.69 9.67 10.40
CA VAL A 37 3.97 10.36 10.68
C VAL A 37 4.08 11.70 9.97
N GLN A 38 3.13 12.06 9.14
CA GLN A 38 3.19 13.24 8.28
C GLN A 38 3.47 14.55 9.01
N GLY A 39 3.00 14.69 10.25
CA GLY A 39 3.22 15.89 11.03
C GLY A 39 4.67 16.11 11.46
N ALA A 40 5.51 15.08 11.43
CA ALA A 40 6.90 15.13 11.86
C ALA A 40 7.90 15.09 10.69
N VAL A 41 7.40 15.22 9.46
CA VAL A 41 8.23 15.02 8.27
C VAL A 41 9.42 15.98 8.19
N GLY A 42 9.29 17.17 8.75
CA GLY A 42 10.38 18.14 8.72
C GLY A 42 11.66 17.69 9.43
N GLU A 43 11.57 16.72 10.33
CA GLU A 43 12.70 16.24 11.12
C GLU A 43 13.17 14.85 10.74
N LEU A 44 12.48 14.17 9.82
CA LEU A 44 12.78 12.79 9.45
C LEU A 44 13.17 12.70 7.98
N PRO A 45 14.08 11.75 7.64
CA PRO A 45 14.32 11.45 6.23
C PRO A 45 13.03 10.99 5.55
N PRO A 46 12.85 11.27 4.25
CA PRO A 46 11.64 10.85 3.56
C PRO A 46 11.30 9.37 3.68
N GLU A 47 12.30 8.51 3.64
CA GLU A 47 12.06 7.07 3.76
C GLU A 47 11.52 6.69 5.13
N ALA A 48 11.95 7.41 6.19
CA ALA A 48 11.46 7.12 7.54
C ALA A 48 10.02 7.52 7.74
N ALA A 49 9.49 8.42 6.90
CA ALA A 49 8.12 8.88 6.99
C ALA A 49 7.14 8.02 6.20
N LEU A 50 7.61 7.10 5.38
CA LEU A 50 6.73 6.25 4.58
C LEU A 50 6.04 5.20 5.45
N PRO A 51 4.77 4.91 5.15
CA PRO A 51 4.09 3.77 5.76
C PRO A 51 4.86 2.48 5.54
N GLN A 52 4.80 1.61 6.53
CA GLN A 52 5.49 0.33 6.50
C GLN A 52 4.48 -0.81 6.52
N VAL A 53 4.73 -1.82 5.70
CA VAL A 53 3.95 -3.05 5.69
C VAL A 53 4.77 -4.15 6.35
N TRP A 54 4.27 -4.66 7.46
CA TRP A 54 4.93 -5.71 8.24
C TRP A 54 4.13 -7.00 8.15
N ILE A 55 4.83 -8.11 7.99
CA ILE A 55 4.22 -9.44 8.00
C ILE A 55 4.21 -9.93 9.44
N ALA A 56 3.02 -10.38 9.91
CA ALA A 56 2.86 -10.82 11.29
C ALA A 56 3.70 -12.05 11.62
N ASP A 57 3.85 -12.94 10.64
CA ASP A 57 4.62 -14.18 10.80
C ASP A 57 5.72 -14.21 9.73
N GLY A 58 6.96 -14.05 10.17
CA GLY A 58 8.10 -14.01 9.25
C GLY A 58 8.30 -15.28 8.44
N ARG A 59 7.70 -16.40 8.88
CA ARG A 59 7.76 -17.65 8.10
C ARG A 59 7.01 -17.52 6.77
N GLU A 60 6.12 -16.54 6.65
CA GLU A 60 5.39 -16.30 5.42
C GLU A 60 6.03 -15.24 4.54
N LEU A 61 7.22 -14.77 4.92
CA LEU A 61 7.86 -13.66 4.22
C LEU A 61 8.11 -13.95 2.74
N GLU A 62 8.49 -15.16 2.38
CA GLU A 62 8.71 -15.51 0.99
C GLU A 62 7.43 -15.47 0.17
N ARG A 63 6.34 -15.97 0.73
CA ARG A 63 5.03 -15.87 0.08
C ARG A 63 4.63 -14.40 -0.07
N ALA A 64 4.87 -13.62 0.98
CA ALA A 64 4.54 -12.21 0.96
C ALA A 64 5.36 -11.46 -0.09
N ARG A 65 6.62 -11.80 -0.26
CA ARG A 65 7.47 -11.18 -1.29
C ARG A 65 6.95 -11.47 -2.70
N ALA A 66 6.43 -12.67 -2.92
CA ALA A 66 5.85 -13.02 -4.22
C ALA A 66 4.59 -12.18 -4.49
N VAL A 67 3.76 -11.96 -3.47
CA VAL A 67 2.58 -11.10 -3.59
C VAL A 67 3.00 -9.67 -3.85
N LEU A 68 4.04 -9.19 -3.17
CA LEU A 68 4.57 -7.84 -3.39
C LEU A 68 5.05 -7.66 -4.83
N ALA A 69 5.78 -8.64 -5.35
CA ALA A 69 6.29 -8.56 -6.72
C ALA A 69 5.16 -8.48 -7.74
N ALA A 70 4.10 -9.27 -7.53
CA ALA A 70 2.92 -9.21 -8.39
C ALA A 70 2.22 -7.86 -8.28
N HIS A 71 2.14 -7.32 -7.08
CA HIS A 71 1.53 -6.01 -6.85
C HIS A 71 2.29 -4.91 -7.58
N GLU A 72 3.62 -4.92 -7.47
CA GLU A 72 4.45 -3.93 -8.14
C GLU A 72 4.36 -4.04 -9.67
N ALA A 73 4.30 -5.25 -10.19
CA ALA A 73 4.16 -5.47 -11.62
C ALA A 73 2.82 -4.93 -12.13
N ASP A 74 1.75 -5.16 -11.38
CA ASP A 74 0.42 -4.64 -11.73
C ASP A 74 0.40 -3.12 -11.71
N ALA A 75 1.02 -2.51 -10.71
CA ALA A 75 1.09 -1.06 -10.62
C ALA A 75 1.83 -0.45 -11.83
N ARG A 76 2.90 -1.08 -12.27
CA ARG A 76 3.63 -0.61 -13.44
C ARG A 76 2.82 -0.71 -14.73
N ARG A 77 1.97 -1.73 -14.84
CA ARG A 77 1.16 -1.92 -16.04
C ARG A 77 0.01 -0.95 -16.16
N THR A 78 -0.53 -0.50 -15.02
CA THR A 78 -1.71 0.35 -15.03
C THR A 78 -1.40 1.83 -15.21
N GLY A 79 -0.15 2.23 -15.11
CA GLY A 79 0.26 3.60 -15.36
C GLY A 79 0.19 4.52 -14.12
N PRO A 80 0.28 5.84 -14.34
CA PRO A 80 0.35 6.77 -13.23
C PRO A 80 -0.96 6.84 -12.43
N PRO A 81 -0.88 7.13 -11.12
CA PRO A 81 -2.07 7.26 -10.30
C PRO A 81 -2.85 8.53 -10.59
N GLY A 82 -4.08 8.58 -10.10
CA GLY A 82 -4.92 9.76 -10.17
C GLY A 82 -5.40 10.18 -8.80
N PHE A 83 -6.07 11.32 -8.73
CA PHE A 83 -6.55 11.86 -7.46
C PHE A 83 -8.07 11.95 -7.46
N CYS A 84 -8.66 11.59 -6.32
CA CYS A 84 -10.10 11.73 -6.14
C CYS A 84 -10.48 13.20 -6.03
N ARG A 85 -11.52 13.61 -6.76
CA ARG A 85 -12.00 14.99 -6.68
C ARG A 85 -12.74 15.28 -5.39
N GLY A 86 -13.29 14.24 -4.76
CA GLY A 86 -14.04 14.43 -3.53
C GLY A 86 -13.18 14.55 -2.28
N CYS A 87 -12.25 13.63 -2.10
CA CYS A 87 -11.42 13.61 -0.89
C CYS A 87 -9.96 13.98 -1.13
N GLY A 88 -9.52 14.11 -2.37
CA GLY A 88 -8.14 14.45 -2.70
C GLY A 88 -7.16 13.31 -2.56
N GLU A 89 -7.62 12.12 -2.24
CA GLU A 89 -6.73 10.99 -2.02
C GLU A 89 -6.23 10.41 -3.33
N GLU A 90 -4.99 9.97 -3.34
CA GLU A 90 -4.38 9.34 -4.49
C GLU A 90 -4.99 7.95 -4.72
N ASN A 91 -5.27 7.63 -5.97
CA ASN A 91 -5.80 6.32 -6.36
C ASN A 91 -4.94 5.73 -7.47
N PRO A 92 -4.65 4.42 -7.41
CA PRO A 92 -3.95 3.76 -8.50
C PRO A 92 -4.73 3.88 -9.81
N ALA A 93 -4.00 3.88 -10.91
CA ALA A 93 -4.63 3.90 -12.23
C ALA A 93 -5.54 2.69 -12.41
N GLY A 94 -6.63 2.88 -13.13
CA GLY A 94 -7.59 1.80 -13.39
C GLY A 94 -8.69 1.65 -12.35
N PHE A 95 -8.63 2.38 -11.26
CA PHE A 95 -9.70 2.34 -10.26
C PHE A 95 -10.91 3.13 -10.76
N GLU A 96 -12.08 2.53 -10.62
CA GLU A 96 -13.33 3.20 -10.97
C GLU A 96 -13.90 3.97 -9.78
N LEU A 97 -13.63 3.49 -8.57
CA LEU A 97 -14.08 4.12 -7.34
C LEU A 97 -12.87 4.44 -6.47
N CYS A 98 -12.99 5.53 -5.70
CA CYS A 98 -11.94 5.90 -4.76
C CYS A 98 -11.82 4.84 -3.67
N TRP A 99 -10.59 4.39 -3.42
CA TRP A 99 -10.34 3.40 -2.38
C TRP A 99 -10.64 3.95 -0.97
N HIS A 100 -10.58 5.26 -0.82
CA HIS A 100 -10.71 5.90 0.48
C HIS A 100 -12.15 6.29 0.81
N CYS A 101 -12.83 6.98 -0.10
CA CYS A 101 -14.16 7.50 0.17
C CYS A 101 -15.29 6.82 -0.62
N GLY A 102 -14.96 5.98 -1.59
CA GLY A 102 -15.94 5.27 -2.38
C GLY A 102 -16.59 6.07 -3.51
N ALA A 103 -16.21 7.33 -3.68
CA ALA A 103 -16.78 8.15 -4.75
C ALA A 103 -16.28 7.69 -6.11
N ALA A 104 -17.11 7.90 -7.14
CA ALA A 104 -16.71 7.58 -8.50
C ALA A 104 -15.54 8.46 -8.93
N LEU A 105 -14.54 7.85 -9.55
CA LEU A 105 -13.37 8.57 -10.04
C LEU A 105 -13.64 9.01 -11.49
N PRO A 106 -13.04 10.15 -11.90
CA PRO A 106 -13.17 10.58 -13.28
C PRO A 106 -12.52 9.57 -14.22
N GLU A 107 -13.14 9.39 -15.38
CA GLU A 107 -12.57 8.54 -16.40
C GLU A 107 -11.26 9.13 -16.88
N ARG A 108 -10.28 8.26 -17.00
CA ARG A 108 -9.01 8.66 -17.55
C ARG A 108 -8.91 8.24 -18.99
N ASN A 109 -8.84 9.21 -19.81
CA ASN A 109 -8.59 8.96 -21.22
C ASN A 109 -7.09 8.94 -21.40
N GLY A 110 -6.62 7.76 -21.45
CA GLY A 110 -5.33 7.32 -21.90
C GLY A 110 -4.14 8.07 -21.76
#